data_a084718532819cae1e5dc62c6979de90
#
_entry.id   a084718532819cae1e5dc62c6979de90
#
_cell.length_a   1.000
_cell.length_b   1.000
_cell.length_c   1.000
_cell.angle_alpha   90.00
_cell.angle_beta   90.00
_cell.angle_gamma   90.00
#
_symmetry.space_group_name_H-M   'P 1'
#
loop_
_entity.id
_entity.type
_entity.pdbx_description
1 polymer ?
#
loop_
_entity_poly.entity_id
_entity_poly.type
_entity_poly.pdbx_seq_one_letter_code
_entity_poly.pdbx_strand_id
1 'polypeptide(L)'
;PYTYYYVTDSEDNIIIDNRDAVPKQAYSAETAGIMNRLLHYNVTNSAHTNAHYAQISGWDIVGKTGTTDDDKDSWFCGCSPYAVMATWCGFDKPETISYSGRTTATKFFANVMGKYLEGKENKEYKISDNLIEATYNPTTGLIVSTDNISGRYVGYYTEDNMPSSGGSYYSGNYEYGSDVSDSSSYYDPNYGGDNSGNNYGGDTSNSGGDNSGGDTSGGG
;
A
#
# COMPACT_ATOMS: atom_id res chain seq x y z
N PRO A 1 17.13 10.90 -9.20
CA PRO A 1 16.49 10.91 -10.51
C PRO A 1 16.45 12.35 -11.06
N TYR A 2 16.57 12.49 -12.35
CA TYR A 2 16.41 13.74 -13.10
C TYR A 2 15.62 13.47 -14.37
N THR A 3 14.94 14.48 -14.87
CA THR A 3 14.00 14.36 -16.00
C THR A 3 14.65 14.72 -17.35
N TYR A 4 15.91 15.16 -17.34
CA TYR A 4 16.68 15.49 -18.52
C TYR A 4 18.13 15.07 -18.35
N TYR A 5 18.79 14.70 -19.45
CA TYR A 5 20.21 14.36 -19.47
C TYR A 5 21.08 15.61 -19.55
N TYR A 6 20.72 16.54 -20.43
CA TYR A 6 21.38 17.83 -20.58
C TYR A 6 20.40 18.85 -21.15
N VAL A 7 20.75 20.12 -21.00
CA VAL A 7 20.02 21.27 -21.56
C VAL A 7 21.01 22.10 -22.36
N THR A 8 20.62 22.51 -23.57
CA THR A 8 21.43 23.41 -24.44
C THR A 8 20.74 24.74 -24.64
N ASP A 9 21.52 25.73 -24.99
CA ASP A 9 21.02 27.00 -25.54
C ASP A 9 20.65 26.88 -27.03
N SER A 10 20.30 28.00 -27.67
CA SER A 10 19.95 28.05 -29.09
C SER A 10 21.13 27.84 -30.04
N GLU A 11 22.36 27.84 -29.53
CA GLU A 11 23.61 27.63 -30.26
C GLU A 11 24.20 26.22 -29.98
N ASP A 12 23.40 25.30 -29.38
CA ASP A 12 23.78 23.95 -28.97
C ASP A 12 24.88 23.87 -27.88
N ASN A 13 25.18 24.99 -27.18
CA ASN A 13 26.08 24.91 -26.03
C ASN A 13 25.36 24.28 -24.83
N ILE A 14 26.03 23.34 -24.16
CA ILE A 14 25.47 22.67 -22.97
C ILE A 14 25.49 23.66 -21.80
N ILE A 15 24.30 23.98 -21.27
CA ILE A 15 24.11 24.83 -20.09
C ILE A 15 24.05 23.98 -18.81
N ILE A 16 23.40 22.80 -18.86
CA ILE A 16 23.30 21.86 -17.76
C ILE A 16 23.63 20.47 -18.28
N ASP A 17 24.46 19.73 -17.57
CA ASP A 17 24.83 18.37 -17.91
C ASP A 17 24.64 17.45 -16.69
N ASN A 18 23.76 16.48 -16.80
CA ASN A 18 23.50 15.45 -15.79
C ASN A 18 24.03 14.07 -16.18
N ARG A 19 24.70 13.91 -17.33
CA ARG A 19 25.17 12.59 -17.81
C ARG A 19 26.17 11.96 -16.87
N ASP A 20 27.01 12.77 -16.23
CA ASP A 20 28.01 12.35 -15.27
C ASP A 20 27.64 12.72 -13.82
N ALA A 21 26.34 12.98 -13.57
CA ALA A 21 25.88 13.35 -12.24
C ALA A 21 26.09 12.20 -11.23
N VAL A 22 26.86 12.49 -10.18
CA VAL A 22 27.08 11.53 -9.10
C VAL A 22 25.83 11.43 -8.24
N PRO A 23 25.32 10.19 -7.99
CA PRO A 23 24.20 10.00 -7.09
C PRO A 23 24.47 10.56 -5.69
N LYS A 24 23.51 11.28 -5.14
CA LYS A 24 23.53 11.73 -3.74
C LYS A 24 22.62 10.86 -2.92
N GLN A 25 23.09 10.47 -1.74
CA GLN A 25 22.26 9.73 -0.78
C GLN A 25 21.12 10.64 -0.29
N ALA A 26 19.85 10.19 -0.49
CA ALA A 26 18.66 10.93 -0.10
C ALA A 26 18.16 10.56 1.30
N TYR A 27 18.31 9.28 1.68
CA TYR A 27 17.85 8.72 2.96
C TYR A 27 18.96 7.88 3.59
N SER A 28 18.92 7.71 4.93
CA SER A 28 19.81 6.77 5.59
C SER A 28 19.47 5.32 5.20
N ALA A 29 20.41 4.40 5.44
CA ALA A 29 20.18 2.98 5.19
C ALA A 29 19.07 2.41 6.08
N GLU A 30 18.94 2.92 7.31
CA GLU A 30 17.89 2.56 8.26
C GLU A 30 16.51 2.98 7.74
N THR A 31 16.36 4.24 7.31
CA THR A 31 15.11 4.75 6.74
C THR A 31 14.70 3.96 5.51
N ALA A 32 15.63 3.68 4.60
CA ALA A 32 15.37 2.88 3.41
C ALA A 32 15.00 1.43 3.76
N GLY A 33 15.66 0.83 4.76
CA GLY A 33 15.38 -0.52 5.25
C GLY A 33 13.97 -0.63 5.83
N ILE A 34 13.57 0.30 6.70
CA ILE A 34 12.22 0.33 7.28
C ILE A 34 11.17 0.52 6.18
N MET A 35 11.38 1.45 5.26
CA MET A 35 10.45 1.68 4.15
C MET A 35 10.29 0.43 3.28
N ASN A 36 11.37 -0.26 2.96
CA ASN A 36 11.30 -1.51 2.21
C ASN A 36 10.49 -2.59 2.95
N ARG A 37 10.60 -2.68 4.27
CA ARG A 37 9.81 -3.63 5.07
C ARG A 37 8.32 -3.28 5.07
N LEU A 38 7.96 -2.01 5.19
CA LEU A 38 6.58 -1.56 5.10
C LEU A 38 5.98 -1.85 3.71
N LEU A 39 6.72 -1.55 2.65
CA LEU A 39 6.28 -1.80 1.28
C LEU A 39 6.24 -3.30 0.94
N HIS A 40 7.16 -4.11 1.49
CA HIS A 40 7.11 -5.56 1.38
C HIS A 40 5.88 -6.14 2.06
N TYR A 41 5.57 -5.70 3.29
CA TYR A 41 4.35 -6.10 4.00
C TYR A 41 3.09 -5.77 3.20
N ASN A 42 3.03 -4.59 2.57
CA ASN A 42 1.92 -4.22 1.70
C ASN A 42 1.74 -5.19 0.52
N VAL A 43 2.82 -5.69 -0.07
CA VAL A 43 2.77 -6.66 -1.18
C VAL A 43 2.47 -8.08 -0.70
N THR A 44 2.94 -8.47 0.48
CA THR A 44 2.79 -9.85 0.98
C THR A 44 1.49 -10.09 1.74
N ASN A 45 0.84 -9.03 2.24
CA ASN A 45 -0.40 -9.13 3.00
C ASN A 45 -1.63 -9.05 2.09
N SER A 46 -2.17 -10.21 1.72
CA SER A 46 -3.34 -10.30 0.83
C SER A 46 -4.66 -9.84 1.47
N ALA A 47 -4.73 -9.76 2.80
CA ALA A 47 -5.99 -9.48 3.51
C ALA A 47 -6.45 -8.01 3.36
N HIS A 48 -5.53 -7.09 3.09
CA HIS A 48 -5.82 -5.65 3.18
C HIS A 48 -5.51 -4.84 1.92
N THR A 49 -4.96 -5.47 0.86
CA THR A 49 -4.50 -4.71 -0.30
C THR A 49 -4.47 -5.51 -1.58
N ASN A 50 -4.77 -4.86 -2.70
CA ASN A 50 -4.61 -5.42 -4.04
C ASN A 50 -3.11 -5.52 -4.47
N ALA A 51 -2.19 -5.02 -3.66
CA ALA A 51 -0.76 -5.10 -3.96
C ALA A 51 -0.23 -6.54 -3.97
N HIS A 52 -0.92 -7.50 -3.33
CA HIS A 52 -0.53 -8.91 -3.33
C HIS A 52 -0.47 -9.53 -4.74
N TYR A 53 -1.20 -8.99 -5.71
CA TYR A 53 -1.08 -9.43 -7.11
C TYR A 53 0.26 -9.07 -7.76
N ALA A 54 1.09 -8.24 -7.12
CA ALA A 54 2.43 -7.92 -7.57
C ALA A 54 3.49 -8.91 -7.08
N GLN A 55 3.13 -9.88 -6.23
CA GLN A 55 4.07 -10.90 -5.76
C GLN A 55 4.63 -11.71 -6.93
N ILE A 56 5.92 -11.96 -6.85
CA ILE A 56 6.65 -12.84 -7.77
C ILE A 56 7.34 -13.89 -6.90
N SER A 57 6.99 -15.16 -7.12
CA SER A 57 7.50 -16.26 -6.30
C SER A 57 9.03 -16.28 -6.26
N GLY A 58 9.59 -16.36 -5.06
CA GLY A 58 11.04 -16.38 -4.82
C GLY A 58 11.74 -15.03 -4.92
N TRP A 59 11.00 -13.92 -5.09
CA TRP A 59 11.57 -12.58 -5.19
C TRP A 59 11.06 -11.64 -4.10
N ASP A 60 11.96 -10.81 -3.60
CA ASP A 60 11.63 -9.73 -2.65
C ASP A 60 11.09 -8.52 -3.41
N ILE A 61 9.77 -8.45 -3.50
CA ILE A 61 9.07 -7.37 -4.18
C ILE A 61 8.49 -6.40 -3.16
N VAL A 62 8.72 -5.13 -3.37
CA VAL A 62 8.17 -4.04 -2.57
C VAL A 62 7.35 -3.10 -3.44
N GLY A 63 6.29 -2.51 -2.90
CA GLY A 63 5.50 -1.58 -3.71
C GLY A 63 4.21 -1.11 -3.05
N LYS A 64 3.57 -0.16 -3.75
CA LYS A 64 2.33 0.48 -3.32
C LYS A 64 1.39 0.68 -4.50
N THR A 65 0.12 0.37 -4.28
CA THR A 65 -0.97 0.70 -5.20
C THR A 65 -1.33 2.18 -5.09
N GLY A 66 -1.84 2.75 -6.17
CA GLY A 66 -2.51 4.05 -6.20
C GLY A 66 -3.82 3.92 -6.95
N THR A 67 -4.86 4.56 -6.46
CA THR A 67 -6.17 4.61 -7.08
C THR A 67 -6.66 6.05 -6.95
N THR A 68 -7.14 6.63 -8.04
CA THR A 68 -7.77 7.96 -8.00
C THR A 68 -9.22 7.85 -7.56
N ASP A 69 -9.80 8.99 -7.18
CA ASP A 69 -11.22 9.09 -6.85
C ASP A 69 -12.08 8.59 -8.03
N ASP A 70 -13.23 8.00 -7.72
CA ASP A 70 -14.14 7.39 -8.69
C ASP A 70 -13.51 6.23 -9.50
N ASP A 71 -12.40 5.65 -9.03
CA ASP A 71 -11.70 4.55 -9.69
C ASP A 71 -11.36 4.80 -11.17
N LYS A 72 -10.90 5.98 -11.51
CA LYS A 72 -10.55 6.34 -12.90
C LYS A 72 -9.17 5.86 -13.30
N ASP A 73 -8.26 5.74 -12.33
CA ASP A 73 -6.88 5.29 -12.54
C ASP A 73 -6.49 4.22 -11.54
N SER A 74 -5.80 3.21 -12.00
CA SER A 74 -5.11 2.22 -11.16
C SER A 74 -3.62 2.30 -11.42
N TRP A 75 -2.86 2.52 -10.37
CA TRP A 75 -1.40 2.57 -10.38
C TRP A 75 -0.81 1.48 -9.51
N PHE A 76 0.37 1.03 -9.89
CA PHE A 76 1.26 0.31 -9.02
C PHE A 76 2.70 0.77 -9.25
N CYS A 77 3.33 1.26 -8.18
CA CYS A 77 4.75 1.58 -8.16
C CYS A 77 5.46 0.54 -7.31
N GLY A 78 6.35 -0.22 -7.89
CA GLY A 78 7.05 -1.30 -7.21
C GLY A 78 8.49 -1.46 -7.64
N CYS A 79 9.24 -2.19 -6.83
CA CYS A 79 10.65 -2.45 -7.04
C CYS A 79 10.96 -3.91 -6.76
N SER A 80 11.96 -4.40 -7.48
CA SER A 80 12.79 -5.54 -7.10
C SER A 80 14.19 -5.02 -6.75
N PRO A 81 15.08 -5.83 -6.19
CA PRO A 81 16.48 -5.41 -5.97
C PRO A 81 17.25 -5.02 -7.26
N TYR A 82 16.66 -5.23 -8.43
CA TYR A 82 17.26 -4.94 -9.72
C TYR A 82 16.66 -3.76 -10.48
N ALA A 83 15.39 -3.47 -10.26
CA ALA A 83 14.67 -2.47 -11.04
C ALA A 83 13.50 -1.85 -10.28
N VAL A 84 13.19 -0.62 -10.66
CA VAL A 84 12.00 0.12 -10.25
C VAL A 84 11.06 0.22 -11.45
N MET A 85 9.77 0.00 -11.25
CA MET A 85 8.78 0.09 -12.30
C MET A 85 7.48 0.70 -11.78
N ALA A 86 6.92 1.61 -12.54
CA ALA A 86 5.57 2.11 -12.34
C ALA A 86 4.67 1.61 -13.47
N THR A 87 3.48 1.17 -13.12
CA THR A 87 2.45 0.71 -14.05
C THR A 87 1.15 1.46 -13.84
N TRP A 88 0.46 1.70 -14.93
CA TRP A 88 -0.81 2.43 -14.94
C TRP A 88 -1.85 1.71 -15.80
N CYS A 89 -3.08 1.80 -15.36
CA CYS A 89 -4.26 1.38 -16.12
C CYS A 89 -5.34 2.45 -15.94
N GLY A 90 -5.83 2.98 -17.04
CA GLY A 90 -6.84 4.04 -17.09
C GLY A 90 -7.18 4.39 -18.53
N PHE A 91 -7.90 5.49 -18.72
CA PHE A 91 -8.30 6.02 -20.02
C PHE A 91 -7.75 7.42 -20.24
N ASP A 92 -7.42 7.77 -21.48
CA ASP A 92 -6.98 9.13 -21.87
C ASP A 92 -8.00 10.21 -21.50
N LYS A 93 -9.29 9.88 -21.64
CA LYS A 93 -10.38 10.65 -21.05
C LYS A 93 -10.81 9.94 -19.78
N PRO A 94 -10.73 10.60 -18.61
CA PRO A 94 -10.99 9.96 -17.34
C PRO A 94 -12.39 9.33 -17.29
N GLU A 95 -12.45 8.01 -17.25
CA GLU A 95 -13.63 7.18 -17.09
C GLU A 95 -13.39 6.16 -15.98
N THR A 96 -14.45 5.78 -15.27
CA THR A 96 -14.36 4.76 -14.22
C THR A 96 -13.91 3.41 -14.81
N ILE A 97 -12.83 2.85 -14.31
CA ILE A 97 -12.35 1.53 -14.69
C ILE A 97 -13.23 0.44 -14.04
N SER A 98 -13.37 -0.70 -14.72
CA SER A 98 -14.11 -1.83 -14.17
C SER A 98 -13.48 -2.35 -12.88
N TYR A 99 -14.24 -3.11 -12.08
CA TYR A 99 -13.73 -3.75 -10.87
C TYR A 99 -12.46 -4.57 -11.12
N SER A 100 -12.40 -5.32 -12.23
CA SER A 100 -11.19 -6.06 -12.63
C SER A 100 -10.04 -5.14 -13.04
N GLY A 101 -10.33 -3.95 -13.55
CA GLY A 101 -9.35 -2.93 -13.92
C GLY A 101 -8.51 -2.45 -12.73
N ARG A 102 -9.09 -2.42 -11.52
CA ARG A 102 -8.40 -2.00 -10.29
C ARG A 102 -7.15 -2.84 -9.95
N THR A 103 -7.07 -4.07 -10.43
CA THR A 103 -5.92 -4.96 -10.20
C THR A 103 -5.01 -5.09 -11.43
N THR A 104 -5.35 -4.43 -12.54
CA THR A 104 -4.62 -4.59 -13.81
C THR A 104 -3.19 -4.07 -13.70
N ALA A 105 -3.00 -2.89 -13.10
CA ALA A 105 -1.66 -2.31 -12.94
C ALA A 105 -0.73 -3.24 -12.14
N THR A 106 -1.20 -3.80 -11.02
CA THR A 106 -0.46 -4.74 -10.18
C THR A 106 -0.10 -6.03 -10.91
N LYS A 107 -1.06 -6.63 -11.61
CA LYS A 107 -0.83 -7.85 -12.39
C LYS A 107 0.11 -7.61 -13.57
N PHE A 108 0.00 -6.47 -14.23
CA PHE A 108 0.89 -6.09 -15.30
C PHE A 108 2.33 -5.90 -14.81
N PHE A 109 2.50 -5.25 -13.67
CA PHE A 109 3.79 -5.18 -12.99
C PHE A 109 4.40 -6.57 -12.77
N ALA A 110 3.64 -7.50 -12.15
CA ALA A 110 4.11 -8.84 -11.85
C ALA A 110 4.57 -9.58 -13.12
N ASN A 111 3.80 -9.48 -14.20
CA ASN A 111 4.12 -10.15 -15.47
C ASN A 111 5.40 -9.58 -16.11
N VAL A 112 5.54 -8.25 -16.17
CA VAL A 112 6.71 -7.62 -16.82
C VAL A 112 7.95 -7.77 -15.97
N MET A 113 7.83 -7.47 -14.65
CA MET A 113 8.95 -7.62 -13.73
C MET A 113 9.40 -9.07 -13.60
N GLY A 114 8.45 -10.03 -13.57
CA GLY A 114 8.79 -11.45 -13.55
C GLY A 114 9.63 -11.87 -14.75
N LYS A 115 9.25 -11.44 -15.95
CA LYS A 115 10.04 -11.70 -17.16
C LYS A 115 11.42 -11.01 -17.13
N TYR A 116 11.48 -9.80 -16.60
CA TYR A 116 12.75 -9.09 -16.46
C TYR A 116 13.72 -9.79 -15.49
N LEU A 117 13.17 -10.48 -14.49
CA LEU A 117 13.94 -11.19 -13.46
C LEU A 117 14.36 -12.61 -13.88
N GLU A 118 13.80 -13.15 -14.97
CA GLU A 118 14.17 -14.48 -15.47
C GLU A 118 15.69 -14.58 -15.72
N GLY A 119 16.30 -15.62 -15.17
CA GLY A 119 17.73 -15.88 -15.30
C GLY A 119 18.65 -14.97 -14.46
N LYS A 120 18.10 -14.08 -13.64
CA LYS A 120 18.90 -13.31 -12.69
C LYS A 120 19.09 -14.07 -11.38
N GLU A 121 20.23 -13.82 -10.74
CA GLU A 121 20.49 -14.30 -9.40
C GLU A 121 19.50 -13.68 -8.42
N ASN A 122 18.90 -14.50 -7.53
CA ASN A 122 17.99 -13.99 -6.53
C ASN A 122 18.72 -13.07 -5.55
N LYS A 123 18.10 -11.91 -5.27
CA LYS A 123 18.58 -10.93 -4.29
C LYS A 123 17.42 -10.48 -3.42
N GLU A 124 17.75 -10.21 -2.17
CA GLU A 124 16.85 -9.62 -1.19
C GLU A 124 17.28 -8.19 -0.85
N TYR A 125 16.35 -7.37 -0.39
CA TYR A 125 16.69 -6.07 0.16
C TYR A 125 17.40 -6.25 1.49
N LYS A 126 18.63 -5.73 1.58
CA LYS A 126 19.36 -5.71 2.85
C LYS A 126 18.68 -4.75 3.81
N ILE A 127 18.51 -5.20 5.04
CA ILE A 127 18.18 -4.35 6.18
C ILE A 127 19.50 -3.83 6.74
N SER A 128 19.52 -2.57 7.19
CA SER A 128 20.70 -2.03 7.89
C SER A 128 20.95 -2.82 9.17
N ASP A 129 22.22 -3.12 9.44
CA ASP A 129 22.65 -3.80 10.69
C ASP A 129 22.39 -2.93 11.94
N ASN A 130 22.10 -1.64 11.76
CA ASN A 130 21.73 -0.72 12.84
C ASN A 130 20.24 -0.77 13.19
N LEU A 131 19.43 -1.57 12.45
CA LEU A 131 18.02 -1.75 12.77
C LEU A 131 17.83 -2.92 13.73
N ILE A 132 17.05 -2.66 14.76
CA ILE A 132 16.67 -3.63 15.78
C ILE A 132 15.27 -4.12 15.43
N GLU A 133 15.15 -5.43 15.23
CA GLU A 133 13.85 -6.08 15.10
C GLU A 133 13.32 -6.40 16.49
N ALA A 134 12.12 -5.94 16.80
CA ALA A 134 11.47 -6.19 18.07
C ALA A 134 9.98 -6.41 17.94
N THR A 135 9.44 -7.28 18.79
CA THR A 135 8.01 -7.53 18.85
C THR A 135 7.32 -6.48 19.72
N TYR A 136 6.18 -5.98 19.25
CA TYR A 136 5.42 -4.97 19.97
C TYR A 136 3.95 -5.36 20.15
N ASN A 137 3.32 -4.79 21.17
CA ASN A 137 1.89 -4.87 21.37
C ASN A 137 1.20 -3.80 20.50
N PRO A 138 0.34 -4.16 19.55
CA PRO A 138 -0.27 -3.20 18.62
C PRO A 138 -1.23 -2.20 19.31
N THR A 139 -1.75 -2.55 20.49
CA THR A 139 -2.66 -1.66 21.24
C THR A 139 -1.91 -0.58 22.04
N THR A 140 -0.76 -0.94 22.59
CA THR A 140 0.01 -0.03 23.48
C THR A 140 1.24 0.56 22.80
N GLY A 141 1.70 -0.03 21.68
CA GLY A 141 2.96 0.32 21.02
C GLY A 141 4.22 -0.10 21.78
N LEU A 142 4.08 -0.75 22.94
CA LEU A 142 5.21 -1.12 23.79
C LEU A 142 5.89 -2.40 23.30
N ILE A 143 7.20 -2.48 23.47
CA ILE A 143 7.96 -3.70 23.20
C ILE A 143 7.57 -4.77 24.19
N VAL A 144 7.31 -5.97 23.72
CA VAL A 144 6.94 -7.13 24.53
C VAL A 144 8.03 -8.19 24.44
N SER A 145 8.40 -8.72 25.61
CA SER A 145 9.33 -9.83 25.73
C SER A 145 8.56 -11.14 25.68
N THR A 146 8.45 -11.75 24.50
CA THR A 146 7.91 -13.10 24.41
C THR A 146 8.57 -13.87 23.27
N ASP A 147 9.01 -15.07 23.57
CA ASP A 147 9.64 -15.99 22.62
C ASP A 147 8.61 -16.68 21.68
N ASN A 148 7.33 -16.32 21.74
CA ASN A 148 6.24 -17.08 21.13
C ASN A 148 5.25 -16.27 20.28
N ILE A 149 5.64 -15.13 19.74
CA ILE A 149 4.73 -14.35 18.88
C ILE A 149 5.05 -14.62 17.43
N SER A 150 4.15 -15.31 16.75
CA SER A 150 4.19 -15.43 15.29
C SER A 150 4.20 -14.04 14.65
N GLY A 151 5.25 -13.70 13.95
CA GLY A 151 5.62 -12.59 13.10
C GLY A 151 4.66 -11.46 12.71
N ARG A 152 3.48 -11.34 13.35
CA ARG A 152 2.45 -10.37 12.98
C ARG A 152 2.67 -8.96 13.53
N TYR A 153 3.46 -8.84 14.61
CA TYR A 153 3.65 -7.58 15.32
C TYR A 153 5.14 -7.31 15.53
N VAL A 154 5.89 -7.47 14.46
CA VAL A 154 7.32 -7.14 14.45
C VAL A 154 7.48 -5.74 13.92
N GLY A 155 8.21 -4.91 14.66
CA GLY A 155 8.64 -3.58 14.25
C GLY A 155 10.15 -3.52 14.05
N TYR A 156 10.60 -2.54 13.30
CA TYR A 156 12.00 -2.25 13.03
C TYR A 156 12.33 -0.86 13.56
N TYR A 157 13.33 -0.77 14.42
CA TYR A 157 13.64 0.43 15.18
C TYR A 157 15.12 0.76 15.09
N THR A 158 15.47 2.04 15.21
CA THR A 158 16.82 2.45 15.59
C THR A 158 16.91 2.49 17.11
N GLU A 159 18.12 2.43 17.66
CA GLU A 159 18.35 2.47 19.11
C GLU A 159 17.67 3.70 19.74
N ASP A 160 17.77 4.86 19.09
CA ASP A 160 17.21 6.14 19.56
C ASP A 160 15.67 6.19 19.54
N ASN A 161 15.03 5.35 18.73
CA ASN A 161 13.57 5.34 18.54
C ASN A 161 12.90 4.05 19.07
N MET A 162 13.62 3.25 19.85
CA MET A 162 13.08 2.03 20.43
C MET A 162 12.00 2.39 21.47
N PRO A 163 10.75 1.89 21.31
CA PRO A 163 9.73 2.07 22.32
C PRO A 163 10.14 1.43 23.66
N SER A 164 9.59 1.96 24.74
CA SER A 164 9.84 1.37 26.06
C SER A 164 9.36 -0.07 26.13
N SER A 165 10.09 -0.93 26.83
CA SER A 165 9.63 -2.26 27.17
C SER A 165 8.60 -2.17 28.29
N GLY A 166 7.46 -2.81 28.13
CA GLY A 166 6.42 -2.79 29.16
C GLY A 166 5.20 -3.60 28.78
N GLY A 167 4.92 -4.60 29.60
CA GLY A 167 3.70 -5.38 29.55
C GLY A 167 3.90 -6.79 29.01
N SER A 168 3.33 -7.75 29.74
CA SER A 168 3.10 -9.10 29.19
C SER A 168 2.01 -9.00 28.14
N TYR A 169 2.25 -9.63 26.99
CA TYR A 169 1.23 -9.85 25.99
C TYR A 169 0.13 -10.73 26.61
N TYR A 170 -1.04 -10.17 26.80
CA TYR A 170 -2.20 -11.01 27.05
C TYR A 170 -2.53 -11.70 25.73
N SER A 171 -2.32 -13.00 25.66
CA SER A 171 -2.87 -13.85 24.62
C SER A 171 -4.37 -14.00 24.83
N GLY A 172 -5.12 -12.91 24.71
CA GLY A 172 -6.53 -13.00 24.42
C GLY A 172 -6.62 -13.55 23.00
N ASN A 173 -7.31 -14.67 22.83
CA ASN A 173 -7.71 -15.17 21.53
C ASN A 173 -8.48 -14.07 20.81
N TYR A 174 -7.79 -13.22 20.07
CA TYR A 174 -8.42 -12.51 19.00
C TYR A 174 -8.58 -13.52 17.86
N GLU A 175 -9.69 -14.27 17.90
CA GLU A 175 -10.25 -14.80 16.68
C GLU A 175 -10.37 -13.62 15.73
N TYR A 176 -9.60 -13.67 14.66
CA TYR A 176 -9.78 -12.83 13.52
C TYR A 176 -11.15 -13.20 12.95
N GLY A 177 -12.19 -12.50 13.41
CA GLY A 177 -13.52 -12.64 12.85
C GLY A 177 -13.43 -12.37 11.36
N SER A 178 -13.96 -13.28 10.58
CA SER A 178 -14.11 -13.20 9.14
C SER A 178 -15.04 -12.07 8.67
N ASP A 179 -15.40 -11.15 9.58
CA ASP A 179 -16.34 -10.07 9.34
C ASP A 179 -15.67 -8.71 9.57
N VAL A 180 -14.69 -8.35 8.73
CA VAL A 180 -14.28 -6.95 8.61
C VAL A 180 -14.72 -6.41 7.27
N SER A 181 -16.02 -6.13 7.19
CA SER A 181 -16.61 -5.20 6.21
C SER A 181 -16.65 -3.76 6.75
N ASP A 182 -15.73 -3.38 7.65
CA ASP A 182 -15.67 -2.00 8.14
C ASP A 182 -14.24 -1.46 8.09
N SER A 183 -14.00 -0.64 7.08
CA SER A 183 -12.74 0.05 6.82
C SER A 183 -12.59 1.36 7.63
N SER A 184 -13.32 1.55 8.72
CA SER A 184 -13.47 2.88 9.36
C SER A 184 -12.90 3.03 10.77
N SER A 185 -12.02 2.16 11.29
CA SER A 185 -11.54 2.33 12.67
C SER A 185 -10.03 2.20 12.91
N TYR A 186 -9.19 2.77 12.05
CA TYR A 186 -7.84 3.15 12.46
C TYR A 186 -7.77 4.67 12.61
N TYR A 187 -8.29 5.18 13.72
CA TYR A 187 -8.11 6.56 14.12
C TYR A 187 -6.81 6.65 14.93
N ASP A 188 -5.79 7.27 14.36
CA ASP A 188 -4.63 7.77 15.10
C ASP A 188 -4.96 9.19 15.58
N PRO A 189 -5.14 9.45 16.88
CA PRO A 189 -5.50 10.76 17.40
C PRO A 189 -4.40 11.83 17.24
N ASN A 190 -3.19 11.47 16.76
CA ASN A 190 -2.08 12.39 16.58
C ASN A 190 -1.77 12.72 15.10
N TYR A 191 -2.50 12.16 14.15
CA TYR A 191 -2.32 12.48 12.74
C TYR A 191 -3.38 13.52 12.32
N GLY A 192 -3.02 14.80 12.38
CA GLY A 192 -3.82 15.91 11.87
C GLY A 192 -3.79 15.94 10.33
N GLY A 193 -4.66 15.18 9.70
CA GLY A 193 -4.93 15.23 8.27
C GLY A 193 -6.41 15.47 8.05
N ASP A 194 -6.75 16.41 7.20
CA ASP A 194 -8.10 16.85 6.88
C ASP A 194 -9.04 15.70 6.54
N ASN A 195 -10.07 15.56 7.35
CA ASN A 195 -11.10 14.55 7.21
C ASN A 195 -12.29 15.14 6.42
N SER A 196 -12.27 15.02 5.10
CA SER A 196 -13.49 15.19 4.31
C SER A 196 -14.16 13.82 4.14
N GLY A 197 -14.99 13.47 5.13
CA GLY A 197 -15.76 12.24 5.14
C GLY A 197 -16.88 12.24 4.11
N ASN A 198 -16.87 11.31 3.19
CA ASN A 198 -18.07 10.96 2.43
C ASN A 198 -18.75 9.76 3.09
N ASN A 199 -19.84 10.08 3.75
CA ASN A 199 -20.78 9.16 4.37
C ASN A 199 -21.70 8.56 3.28
N TYR A 200 -21.50 7.31 2.90
CA TYR A 200 -22.46 6.56 2.11
C TYR A 200 -23.45 5.86 3.04
N GLY A 201 -24.57 6.53 3.29
CA GLY A 201 -25.73 5.95 3.93
C GLY A 201 -26.40 4.93 3.00
N GLY A 202 -26.43 3.66 3.43
CA GLY A 202 -27.24 2.64 2.78
C GLY A 202 -28.71 2.80 3.17
N ASP A 203 -29.55 3.08 2.20
CA ASP A 203 -31.00 3.02 2.33
C ASP A 203 -31.47 1.57 2.43
N THR A 204 -31.94 1.17 3.59
CA THR A 204 -32.77 -0.04 3.76
C THR A 204 -34.22 0.40 3.76
N SER A 205 -34.87 0.37 2.62
CA SER A 205 -36.32 0.48 2.55
C SER A 205 -36.98 -0.82 2.99
N ASN A 206 -37.56 -0.78 4.17
CA ASN A 206 -38.46 -1.81 4.70
C ASN A 206 -39.88 -1.60 4.13
N SER A 207 -40.34 -2.54 3.33
CA SER A 207 -41.71 -2.58 2.86
C SER A 207 -42.63 -3.21 3.90
N GLY A 208 -43.40 -2.40 4.59
CA GLY A 208 -44.57 -2.85 5.36
C GLY A 208 -45.83 -2.52 4.58
N GLY A 209 -46.60 -3.56 4.27
CA GLY A 209 -47.88 -3.39 3.64
C GLY A 209 -48.93 -2.89 4.60
N ASP A 210 -49.94 -2.20 4.06
CA ASP A 210 -51.32 -2.41 4.53
C ASP A 210 -52.36 -1.92 3.49
N ASN A 211 -53.34 -2.69 3.43
CA ASN A 211 -54.58 -2.91 2.77
C ASN A 211 -55.61 -1.78 3.00
N SER A 212 -56.39 -1.48 1.99
CA SER A 212 -57.82 -1.17 1.98
C SER A 212 -58.15 -0.12 0.92
N GLY A 213 -58.88 -0.51 -0.10
CA GLY A 213 -60.31 -0.52 -0.09
C GLY A 213 -60.91 0.66 -0.86
N GLY A 214 -61.72 0.41 -1.89
CA GLY A 214 -62.81 1.30 -2.24
C GLY A 214 -62.77 1.99 -3.61
N ASP A 215 -63.32 1.37 -4.58
CA ASP A 215 -64.58 1.72 -5.28
C ASP A 215 -64.63 2.92 -6.26
N THR A 216 -65.20 2.57 -7.44
CA THR A 216 -66.20 3.25 -8.31
C THR A 216 -65.75 4.21 -9.40
N SER A 217 -66.10 3.71 -10.59
CA SER A 217 -66.84 4.42 -11.68
C SER A 217 -66.20 5.57 -12.45
N GLY A 218 -66.07 5.44 -13.75
CA GLY A 218 -67.00 5.75 -14.74
C GLY A 218 -66.47 6.61 -15.87
N GLY A 219 -66.58 6.18 -17.03
CA GLY A 219 -67.10 6.93 -18.18
C GLY A 219 -66.17 7.84 -18.98
N GLY A 220 -66.08 7.53 -20.23
CA GLY A 220 -65.67 8.47 -21.25
C GLY A 220 -64.78 7.85 -22.31
#